data_6d1569ffc763e9f4ded230eed4252c3c
#
_entry.id   6d1569ffc763e9f4ded230eed4252c3c
#
_cell.length_a   1.000
_cell.length_b   1.000
_cell.length_c   1.000
_cell.angle_alpha   90.00
_cell.angle_beta   90.00
_cell.angle_gamma   90.00
#
_symmetry.space_group_name_H-M   'P 1'
#
loop_
_entity.id
_entity.type
_entity.pdbx_description
1 polymer ?
#
loop_
_entity_poly.entity_id
_entity_poly.type
_entity_poly.pdbx_seq_one_letter_code
_entity_poly.pdbx_strand_id
1 'polypeptide(L)'
;MIDAHDRGLLAAAASAAEQAYCPYSHYPVGAALEADDGALFTGCNIENAAYPAGICAERVALVKAVSEGRRRFTRLAVVTRTGGAPCGICRQMLYEFAPDLRVIIADTAGNIVFDGALSALLPLGFGGEHLG
;
A
#
# COMPACT_ATOMS: atom_id res chain seq x y z
N MET A 1 -2.83 15.97 -8.42
CA MET A 1 -1.66 16.82 -8.15
C MET A 1 -1.04 16.44 -6.81
N ILE A 2 0.27 16.29 -6.79
CA ILE A 2 1.02 15.87 -5.59
C ILE A 2 1.35 17.10 -4.77
N ASP A 3 0.85 17.17 -3.55
CA ASP A 3 1.12 18.28 -2.63
C ASP A 3 2.16 17.88 -1.56
N ALA A 4 2.42 18.80 -0.61
CA ALA A 4 3.41 18.56 0.43
C ALA A 4 3.02 17.38 1.34
N HIS A 5 1.72 17.20 1.60
CA HIS A 5 1.23 16.09 2.42
C HIS A 5 1.48 14.76 1.71
N ASP A 6 1.20 14.69 0.42
CA ASP A 6 1.44 13.49 -0.39
C ASP A 6 2.93 13.15 -0.42
N ARG A 7 3.80 14.16 -0.52
CA ARG A 7 5.25 13.94 -0.51
C ARG A 7 5.72 13.41 0.84
N GLY A 8 5.09 13.84 1.93
CA GLY A 8 5.34 13.29 3.26
C GLY A 8 5.00 11.81 3.35
N LEU A 9 3.86 11.41 2.76
CA LEU A 9 3.47 10.00 2.68
C LEU A 9 4.48 9.19 1.87
N LEU A 10 4.89 9.71 0.72
CA LEU A 10 5.87 9.04 -0.13
C LEU A 10 7.21 8.88 0.58
N ALA A 11 7.63 9.91 1.33
CA ALA A 11 8.87 9.83 2.12
C ALA A 11 8.76 8.75 3.20
N ALA A 12 7.62 8.66 3.87
CA ALA A 12 7.38 7.63 4.89
C ALA A 12 7.41 6.22 4.27
N ALA A 13 6.83 6.06 3.09
CA ALA A 13 6.87 4.79 2.36
C ALA A 13 8.30 4.43 1.97
N ALA A 14 9.05 5.38 1.43
CA ALA A 14 10.44 5.15 1.05
C ALA A 14 11.29 4.74 2.26
N SER A 15 11.10 5.40 3.40
CA SER A 15 11.78 5.06 4.64
C SER A 15 11.42 3.65 5.11
N ALA A 16 10.15 3.27 5.03
CA ALA A 16 9.72 1.93 5.41
C ALA A 16 10.36 0.84 4.55
N ALA A 17 10.60 1.11 3.28
CA ALA A 17 11.24 0.16 2.37
C ALA A 17 12.64 -0.26 2.84
N GLU A 18 13.33 0.59 3.62
CA GLU A 18 14.67 0.29 4.13
C GLU A 18 14.66 -0.88 5.11
N GLN A 19 13.51 -1.20 5.70
CA GLN A 19 13.35 -2.31 6.64
C GLN A 19 12.87 -3.59 5.96
N ALA A 20 12.69 -3.60 4.64
CA ALA A 20 12.16 -4.75 3.91
C ALA A 20 13.04 -5.99 4.11
N TYR A 21 12.38 -7.12 4.36
CA TYR A 21 13.05 -8.41 4.41
C TYR A 21 12.76 -9.15 3.11
N CYS A 22 13.64 -9.01 2.13
CA CYS A 22 13.42 -9.54 0.78
C CYS A 22 14.66 -10.28 0.24
N PRO A 23 15.11 -11.35 0.96
CA PRO A 23 16.34 -12.07 0.56
C PRO A 23 16.18 -12.86 -0.73
N TYR A 24 14.96 -13.10 -1.21
CA TYR A 24 14.70 -13.90 -2.41
C TYR A 24 14.55 -13.02 -3.64
N SER A 25 13.72 -11.99 -3.58
CA SER A 25 13.46 -11.11 -4.73
C SER A 25 14.47 -9.97 -4.86
N HIS A 26 15.05 -9.54 -3.74
CA HIS A 26 15.87 -8.33 -3.67
C HIS A 26 15.13 -7.11 -4.19
N TYR A 27 13.80 -7.06 -3.96
CA TYR A 27 12.92 -5.99 -4.42
C TYR A 27 12.21 -5.37 -3.22
N PRO A 28 12.84 -4.38 -2.56
CA PRO A 28 12.23 -3.73 -1.39
C PRO A 28 11.03 -2.89 -1.80
N VAL A 29 9.95 -3.00 -1.03
CA VAL A 29 8.74 -2.21 -1.20
C VAL A 29 8.42 -1.54 0.12
N GLY A 30 8.08 -0.26 0.07
CA GLY A 30 7.58 0.48 1.22
C GLY A 30 6.20 1.01 0.96
N ALA A 31 5.38 1.05 2.00
CA ALA A 31 4.02 1.58 1.92
C ALA A 31 3.73 2.46 3.13
N ALA A 32 2.90 3.48 2.92
CA ALA A 32 2.39 4.35 3.97
C ALA A 32 0.90 4.53 3.75
N LEU A 33 0.10 4.08 4.72
CA LEU A 33 -1.36 4.12 4.66
C LEU A 33 -1.87 5.13 5.67
N GLU A 34 -2.70 6.06 5.22
CA GLU A 34 -3.28 7.09 6.05
C GLU A 34 -4.73 6.76 6.37
N ALA A 35 -5.05 6.74 7.68
CA ALA A 35 -6.43 6.60 8.14
C ALA A 35 -7.16 7.94 8.08
N ASP A 36 -8.48 7.92 8.17
CA ASP A 36 -9.31 9.12 8.07
C ASP A 36 -9.12 10.09 9.24
N ASP A 37 -8.54 9.64 10.35
CA ASP A 37 -8.18 10.51 11.49
C ASP A 37 -6.77 11.07 11.38
N GLY A 38 -6.08 10.81 10.27
CA GLY A 38 -4.72 11.28 10.04
C GLY A 38 -3.63 10.36 10.56
N ALA A 39 -3.97 9.26 11.24
CA ALA A 39 -2.98 8.29 11.72
C ALA A 39 -2.29 7.63 10.53
N LEU A 40 -0.98 7.42 10.64
CA LEU A 40 -0.16 6.86 9.58
C LEU A 40 0.36 5.48 9.98
N PHE A 41 0.20 4.53 9.07
CA PHE A 41 0.69 3.16 9.26
C PHE A 41 1.61 2.80 8.11
N THR A 42 2.86 2.43 8.42
CA THR A 42 3.83 2.07 7.39
C THR A 42 4.03 0.57 7.34
N GLY A 43 4.51 0.10 6.20
CA GLY A 43 4.83 -1.30 6.03
C GLY A 43 5.93 -1.50 5.01
N CYS A 44 6.58 -2.64 5.08
CA CYS A 44 7.55 -3.11 4.10
C CYS A 44 7.24 -4.56 3.77
N ASN A 45 7.74 -5.06 2.64
CA ASN A 45 7.53 -6.45 2.30
C ASN A 45 8.41 -7.36 3.16
N ILE A 46 7.84 -8.50 3.56
CA ILE A 46 8.50 -9.49 4.39
C ILE A 46 8.33 -10.84 3.70
N GLU A 47 9.42 -11.34 3.14
CA GLU A 47 9.43 -12.60 2.40
C GLU A 47 9.67 -13.78 3.33
N ASN A 48 9.40 -14.97 2.82
CA ASN A 48 9.54 -16.20 3.58
C ASN A 48 9.98 -17.30 2.63
N ALA A 49 10.77 -18.26 3.11
CA ALA A 49 11.14 -19.43 2.32
C ALA A 49 9.91 -20.23 1.90
N ALA A 50 8.86 -20.23 2.71
CA ALA A 50 7.53 -20.69 2.30
C ALA A 50 6.84 -19.51 1.60
N TYR A 51 6.97 -19.43 0.30
CA TYR A 51 6.53 -18.27 -0.47
C TYR A 51 5.11 -17.79 -0.15
N PRO A 52 4.11 -18.67 0.01
CA PRO A 52 2.76 -18.21 0.36
C PRO A 52 2.66 -17.49 1.71
N ALA A 53 3.63 -17.65 2.59
CA ALA A 53 3.64 -17.00 3.90
C ALA A 53 4.19 -15.56 3.83
N GLY A 54 4.76 -15.15 2.71
CA GLY A 54 5.23 -13.79 2.51
C GLY A 54 4.09 -12.79 2.49
N ILE A 55 4.39 -11.55 2.85
CA ILE A 55 3.40 -10.48 2.89
C ILE A 55 3.96 -9.22 2.23
N CYS A 56 3.13 -8.57 1.40
CA CYS A 56 3.51 -7.32 0.73
C CYS A 56 3.44 -6.13 1.69
N ALA A 57 4.19 -5.08 1.38
CA ALA A 57 4.25 -3.87 2.19
C ALA A 57 2.88 -3.26 2.46
N GLU A 58 2.04 -3.20 1.44
CA GLU A 58 0.70 -2.61 1.53
C GLU A 58 -0.17 -3.37 2.53
N ARG A 59 -0.07 -4.70 2.54
CA ARG A 59 -0.82 -5.51 3.51
C ARG A 59 -0.26 -5.40 4.91
N VAL A 60 1.05 -5.25 5.06
CA VAL A 60 1.65 -5.00 6.39
C VAL A 60 1.09 -3.71 6.98
N ALA A 61 1.06 -2.63 6.20
CA ALA A 61 0.49 -1.36 6.65
C ALA A 61 -1.00 -1.52 7.00
N LEU A 62 -1.75 -2.20 6.14
CA LEU A 62 -3.19 -2.41 6.34
C LEU A 62 -3.50 -3.23 7.59
N VAL A 63 -2.83 -4.37 7.78
CA VAL A 63 -3.12 -5.23 8.93
C VAL A 63 -2.71 -4.56 10.25
N LYS A 64 -1.65 -3.74 10.24
CA LYS A 64 -1.30 -2.93 11.41
C LYS A 64 -2.43 -1.98 11.75
N ALA A 65 -2.94 -1.26 10.76
CA ALA A 65 -4.02 -0.28 10.95
C ALA A 65 -5.31 -0.95 11.44
N VAL A 66 -5.72 -2.02 10.77
CA VAL A 66 -6.95 -2.74 11.11
C VAL A 66 -6.85 -3.35 12.50
N SER A 67 -5.69 -3.91 12.87
CA SER A 67 -5.50 -4.49 14.19
C SER A 67 -5.51 -3.44 15.31
N GLU A 68 -5.29 -2.17 14.97
CA GLU A 68 -5.39 -1.07 15.91
C GLU A 68 -6.76 -0.36 15.88
N GLY A 69 -7.73 -0.96 15.20
CA GLY A 69 -9.09 -0.47 15.21
C GLY A 69 -9.47 0.47 14.08
N ARG A 70 -8.57 0.74 13.14
CA ARG A 70 -8.87 1.60 12.00
C ARG A 70 -9.63 0.83 10.93
N ARG A 71 -10.61 1.48 10.30
CA ARG A 71 -11.46 0.87 9.26
C ARG A 71 -11.61 1.74 8.03
N ARG A 72 -11.25 3.02 8.11
CA ARG A 72 -11.43 4.00 7.03
C ARG A 72 -10.09 4.62 6.68
N PHE A 73 -9.80 4.66 5.39
CA PHE A 73 -8.50 5.10 4.88
C PHE A 73 -8.68 6.09 3.74
N THR A 74 -7.78 7.04 3.63
CA THR A 74 -7.87 8.14 2.66
C THR A 74 -6.81 8.02 1.58
N ARG A 75 -5.58 7.66 1.92
CA ARG A 75 -4.46 7.62 0.98
C ARG A 75 -3.51 6.48 1.29
N LEU A 76 -2.93 5.95 0.21
CA LEU A 76 -1.85 4.97 0.28
C LEU A 76 -0.71 5.43 -0.63
N ALA A 77 0.49 5.50 -0.10
CA ALA A 77 1.70 5.72 -0.90
C ALA A 77 2.48 4.42 -0.96
N VAL A 78 2.99 4.08 -2.15
CA VAL A 78 3.82 2.89 -2.37
C VAL A 78 5.07 3.31 -3.12
N VAL A 79 6.23 2.91 -2.61
CA VAL A 79 7.52 3.24 -3.23
C VAL A 79 8.33 1.97 -3.45
N THR A 80 8.81 1.79 -4.68
CA THR A 80 9.69 0.71 -5.09
C THR A 80 10.75 1.25 -6.05
N ARG A 81 11.77 0.43 -6.39
CA ARG A 81 12.80 0.85 -7.35
C ARG A 81 12.22 1.23 -8.70
N THR A 82 11.20 0.52 -9.15
CA THR A 82 10.66 0.65 -10.50
C THR A 82 9.24 1.20 -10.54
N GLY A 83 8.65 1.50 -9.37
CA GLY A 83 7.28 1.98 -9.30
C GLY A 83 6.25 0.90 -9.55
N GLY A 84 6.53 -0.33 -9.13
CA GLY A 84 5.57 -1.43 -9.29
C GLY A 84 4.27 -1.18 -8.52
N ALA A 85 3.15 -1.53 -9.14
CA ALA A 85 1.83 -1.38 -8.53
C ALA A 85 1.56 -2.48 -7.50
N PRO A 86 0.64 -2.26 -6.55
CA PRO A 86 0.22 -3.31 -5.61
C PRO A 86 -0.25 -4.56 -6.35
N CYS A 87 0.11 -5.74 -5.82
CA CYS A 87 -0.34 -7.00 -6.39
C CYS A 87 -1.85 -7.17 -6.23
N GLY A 88 -2.42 -8.18 -6.91
CA GLY A 88 -3.87 -8.41 -6.86
C GLY A 88 -4.42 -8.69 -5.48
N ILE A 89 -3.66 -9.43 -4.65
CA ILE A 89 -4.08 -9.72 -3.26
C ILE A 89 -4.14 -8.43 -2.45
N CYS A 90 -3.16 -7.54 -2.61
CA CYS A 90 -3.15 -6.26 -1.91
C CYS A 90 -4.32 -5.38 -2.34
N ARG A 91 -4.60 -5.34 -3.65
CA ARG A 91 -5.73 -4.57 -4.19
C ARG A 91 -7.04 -5.07 -3.60
N GLN A 92 -7.23 -6.39 -3.54
CA GLN A 92 -8.43 -6.99 -2.98
C GLN A 92 -8.57 -6.69 -1.49
N MET A 93 -7.51 -6.82 -0.71
CA MET A 93 -7.58 -6.55 0.72
C MET A 93 -7.89 -5.08 1.01
N LEU A 94 -7.27 -4.17 0.27
CA LEU A 94 -7.53 -2.74 0.42
C LEU A 94 -8.97 -2.39 -0.01
N TYR A 95 -9.46 -3.07 -1.04
CA TYR A 95 -10.79 -2.82 -1.60
C TYR A 95 -11.92 -3.11 -0.59
N GLU A 96 -11.70 -4.06 0.31
CA GLU A 96 -12.66 -4.36 1.39
C GLU A 96 -12.98 -3.13 2.22
N PHE A 97 -11.97 -2.30 2.48
CA PHE A 97 -12.08 -1.16 3.39
C PHE A 97 -12.24 0.18 2.67
N ALA A 98 -11.66 0.33 1.49
CA ALA A 98 -11.55 1.64 0.85
C ALA A 98 -11.50 1.53 -0.68
N PRO A 99 -12.64 1.24 -1.35
CA PRO A 99 -12.66 1.20 -2.82
C PRO A 99 -12.19 2.49 -3.49
N ASP A 100 -12.43 3.63 -2.83
CA ASP A 100 -12.08 4.95 -3.35
C ASP A 100 -10.76 5.49 -2.81
N LEU A 101 -9.96 4.63 -2.21
CA LEU A 101 -8.65 4.99 -1.68
C LEU A 101 -7.80 5.64 -2.77
N ARG A 102 -7.22 6.79 -2.45
CA ARG A 102 -6.25 7.41 -3.36
C ARG A 102 -4.93 6.65 -3.23
N VAL A 103 -4.46 6.11 -4.34
CA VAL A 103 -3.20 5.35 -4.40
C VAL A 103 -2.18 6.16 -5.19
N ILE A 104 -1.03 6.40 -4.57
CA ILE A 104 0.09 7.12 -5.19
C ILE A 104 1.28 6.17 -5.24
N ILE A 105 1.72 5.86 -6.44
CA ILE A 105 2.84 4.95 -6.67
C ILE A 105 4.02 5.75 -7.22
N ALA A 106 5.18 5.59 -6.61
CA ALA A 106 6.39 6.27 -7.07
C ALA A 106 7.58 5.32 -7.09
N ASP A 107 8.59 5.67 -7.86
CA ASP A 107 9.88 4.99 -7.79
C ASP A 107 10.79 5.69 -6.75
N THR A 108 11.95 5.11 -6.49
CA THR A 108 12.88 5.66 -5.49
C THR A 108 13.54 6.97 -5.95
N ALA A 109 13.44 7.31 -7.23
CA ALA A 109 13.93 8.60 -7.74
C ALA A 109 12.89 9.72 -7.57
N GLY A 110 11.69 9.39 -7.07
CA GLY A 110 10.64 10.37 -6.85
C GLY A 110 9.70 10.57 -8.04
N ASN A 111 9.82 9.75 -9.07
CA ASN A 111 8.92 9.83 -10.22
C ASN A 111 7.58 9.19 -9.89
N ILE A 112 6.49 9.92 -10.13
CA ILE A 112 5.14 9.42 -9.90
C ILE A 112 4.74 8.53 -11.08
N VAL A 113 4.42 7.27 -10.80
CA VAL A 113 4.01 6.30 -11.81
C VAL A 113 2.49 6.25 -11.93
N PHE A 114 1.79 6.43 -10.81
CA PHE A 114 0.33 6.39 -10.78
C PHE A 114 -0.18 7.26 -9.64
N ASP A 115 -1.28 7.94 -9.88
CA ASP A 115 -2.01 8.71 -8.86
C ASP A 115 -3.49 8.62 -9.22
N GLY A 116 -4.24 7.85 -8.46
CA GLY A 116 -5.65 7.64 -8.75
C GLY A 116 -6.35 6.79 -7.71
N ALA A 117 -7.61 6.45 -7.98
CA ALA A 117 -8.40 5.64 -7.07
C ALA A 117 -8.05 4.15 -7.19
N LEU A 118 -8.14 3.46 -6.06
CA LEU A 118 -7.95 2.00 -6.01
C LEU A 118 -8.89 1.27 -6.97
N SER A 119 -10.12 1.77 -7.11
CA SER A 119 -11.10 1.17 -8.04
C SER A 119 -10.61 1.13 -9.49
N ALA A 120 -9.73 2.06 -9.88
CA ALA A 120 -9.12 2.03 -11.21
C ALA A 120 -8.11 0.87 -11.36
N LEU A 121 -7.59 0.37 -10.24
CA LEU A 121 -6.63 -0.74 -10.21
C LEU A 121 -7.32 -2.10 -9.98
N LEU A 122 -8.62 -2.09 -9.71
CA LEU A 122 -9.41 -3.30 -9.51
C LEU A 122 -10.80 -3.09 -10.10
N PRO A 123 -10.90 -2.99 -11.43
CA PRO A 123 -12.21 -2.81 -12.09
C PRO A 123 -13.16 -3.95 -11.76
N LEU A 124 -14.42 -3.60 -11.47
CA LEU A 124 -15.43 -4.59 -11.08
C LEU A 124 -15.02 -5.41 -9.87
N GLY A 125 -14.37 -4.75 -8.91
CA GLY A 125 -13.85 -5.43 -7.71
C GLY A 125 -14.94 -6.11 -6.90
N PHE A 126 -14.60 -7.24 -6.30
CA PHE A 126 -15.52 -7.99 -5.44
C PHE A 126 -15.53 -7.38 -4.04
N GLY A 127 -16.70 -7.11 -3.51
CA GLY A 127 -16.86 -6.57 -2.16
C GLY A 127 -17.98 -7.25 -1.40
N GLY A 128 -18.10 -6.92 -0.13
CA GLY A 128 -19.09 -7.51 0.76
C GLY A 128 -20.54 -7.32 0.29
N GLU A 129 -20.80 -6.26 -0.48
CA GLU A 129 -22.12 -5.99 -1.05
C GLU A 129 -22.58 -7.12 -1.98
N HIS A 130 -21.68 -7.90 -2.55
CA HIS A 130 -22.03 -9.02 -3.41
C HIS A 130 -22.49 -10.26 -2.62
N LEU A 131 -22.26 -10.28 -1.32
CA LEU A 131 -22.57 -11.43 -0.48
C LEU A 131 -23.91 -11.30 0.26
N GLY A 132 -24.52 -10.18 0.18
CA GLY A 132 -25.77 -9.99 0.89
C GLY A 132 -26.39 -8.68 0.72
#